data_a06f776d3bd6188f5846d23d3591c3f3
#
_entry.id   a06f776d3bd6188f5846d23d3591c3f3
#
_cell.length_a   1.000
_cell.length_b   1.000
_cell.length_c   1.000
_cell.angle_alpha   90.00
_cell.angle_beta   90.00
_cell.angle_gamma   90.00
#
_symmetry.space_group_name_H-M   'P 1'
#
loop_
_entity.id
_entity.type
_entity.pdbx_description
1 polymer ?
#
loop_
_entity_poly.entity_id
_entity_poly.type
_entity_poly.pdbx_seq_one_letter_code
_entity_poly.pdbx_strand_id
1 'polypeptide(L)'
;MRYVNEHYGTDETMSEDRKRRVADATRMAESMDEVPVHLVVWLDMSVVAVTDSAAGRPSVVAGGSVFPFIQNVQLAARAEGLGTRITTLLSEEEAAVRALVRAPQDWALAALVLVGWPVRLPKKLSREPVETFTWLEHFDGPRFTA
;
A
#
# COMPACT_ATOMS: atom_id res chain seq x y z
N MET A 1 -15.17 3.18 0.39
CA MET A 1 -15.66 4.58 0.50
C MET A 1 -15.80 5.06 1.95
N ARG A 2 -16.32 4.24 2.89
CA ARG A 2 -16.47 4.65 4.30
C ARG A 2 -15.16 5.08 4.93
N TYR A 3 -14.09 4.29 4.83
CA TYR A 3 -12.76 4.61 5.37
C TYR A 3 -12.17 5.90 4.80
N VAL A 4 -12.26 6.10 3.48
CA VAL A 4 -11.75 7.31 2.84
C VAL A 4 -12.48 8.54 3.40
N ASN A 5 -13.80 8.47 3.59
CA ASN A 5 -14.58 9.55 4.14
C ASN A 5 -14.35 9.76 5.65
N GLU A 6 -14.18 8.68 6.42
CA GLU A 6 -13.96 8.75 7.88
C GLU A 6 -12.53 9.18 8.25
N HIS A 7 -11.52 8.75 7.50
CA HIS A 7 -10.11 9.02 7.81
C HIS A 7 -9.50 10.20 7.04
N TYR A 8 -10.05 10.50 5.87
CA TYR A 8 -9.55 11.58 5.03
C TYR A 8 -10.53 12.75 4.91
N GLY A 9 -11.72 12.67 5.48
CA GLY A 9 -12.78 13.68 5.58
C GLY A 9 -12.74 14.84 4.57
N THR A 10 -13.87 15.38 4.20
CA THR A 10 -13.96 16.61 3.40
C THR A 10 -13.91 17.83 4.32
N ASP A 11 -12.82 18.04 5.04
CA ASP A 11 -12.64 19.23 5.85
C ASP A 11 -12.13 20.37 4.94
N GLU A 12 -12.77 21.54 5.02
CA GLU A 12 -12.37 22.74 4.27
C GLU A 12 -10.94 23.20 4.60
N THR A 13 -10.38 22.73 5.73
CA THR A 13 -9.01 23.02 6.15
C THR A 13 -7.94 22.14 5.49
N MET A 14 -8.35 21.16 4.64
CA MET A 14 -7.39 20.26 3.98
C MET A 14 -6.55 21.01 2.94
N SER A 15 -5.23 20.71 2.93
CA SER A 15 -4.33 21.18 1.87
C SER A 15 -4.77 20.66 0.49
N GLU A 16 -4.50 21.43 -0.57
CA GLU A 16 -4.85 21.03 -1.95
C GLU A 16 -4.21 19.70 -2.37
N ASP A 17 -3.00 19.40 -1.89
CA ASP A 17 -2.35 18.10 -2.11
C ASP A 17 -3.11 16.95 -1.47
N ARG A 18 -3.69 17.17 -0.29
CA ARG A 18 -4.50 16.17 0.39
C ARG A 18 -5.81 15.95 -0.34
N LYS A 19 -6.49 17.01 -0.75
CA LYS A 19 -7.72 16.94 -1.57
C LYS A 19 -7.49 16.15 -2.86
N ARG A 20 -6.37 16.42 -3.55
CA ARG A 20 -5.98 15.70 -4.76
C ARG A 20 -5.80 14.20 -4.50
N ARG A 21 -5.09 13.81 -3.42
CA ARG A 21 -4.89 12.40 -3.06
C ARG A 21 -6.20 11.68 -2.74
N VAL A 22 -7.11 12.34 -2.03
CA VAL A 22 -8.46 11.80 -1.76
C VAL A 22 -9.23 11.60 -3.05
N ALA A 23 -9.26 12.60 -3.93
CA ALA A 23 -9.91 12.50 -5.23
C ALA A 23 -9.33 11.37 -6.11
N ASP A 24 -8.01 11.19 -6.08
CA ASP A 24 -7.34 10.10 -6.82
C ASP A 24 -7.67 8.72 -6.23
N ALA A 25 -7.76 8.60 -4.90
CA ALA A 25 -8.16 7.37 -4.23
C ALA A 25 -9.64 7.02 -4.51
N THR A 26 -10.52 8.01 -4.47
CA THR A 26 -11.94 7.86 -4.80
C THR A 26 -12.13 7.40 -6.24
N ARG A 27 -11.49 8.09 -7.20
CA ARG A 27 -11.55 7.72 -8.61
C ARG A 27 -11.05 6.32 -8.87
N MET A 28 -9.97 5.91 -8.20
CA MET A 28 -9.46 4.54 -8.27
C MET A 28 -10.51 3.54 -7.78
N ALA A 29 -11.16 3.82 -6.64
CA ALA A 29 -12.16 2.91 -6.08
C ALA A 29 -13.39 2.79 -7.00
N GLU A 30 -13.80 3.88 -7.66
CA GLU A 30 -14.94 3.93 -8.58
C GLU A 30 -14.68 3.20 -9.91
N SER A 31 -13.42 3.13 -10.37
CA SER A 31 -13.04 2.49 -11.64
C SER A 31 -12.23 1.20 -11.45
N MET A 32 -12.24 0.64 -10.26
CA MET A 32 -11.44 -0.56 -9.94
C MET A 32 -11.88 -1.78 -10.75
N ASP A 33 -13.17 -1.91 -11.02
CA ASP A 33 -13.77 -2.99 -11.80
C ASP A 33 -13.40 -2.96 -13.30
N GLU A 34 -12.94 -1.81 -13.81
CA GLU A 34 -12.45 -1.66 -15.19
C GLU A 34 -11.04 -2.26 -15.37
N VAL A 35 -10.32 -2.51 -14.27
CA VAL A 35 -8.95 -3.05 -14.34
C VAL A 35 -9.00 -4.56 -14.61
N PRO A 36 -8.29 -5.06 -15.65
CA PRO A 36 -8.45 -6.43 -16.10
C PRO A 36 -7.96 -7.51 -15.13
N VAL A 37 -6.97 -7.19 -14.26
CA VAL A 37 -6.39 -8.17 -13.34
C VAL A 37 -6.30 -7.62 -11.92
N HIS A 38 -6.85 -8.40 -10.98
CA HIS A 38 -6.83 -8.14 -9.55
C HIS A 38 -6.04 -9.24 -8.84
N LEU A 39 -4.84 -8.93 -8.37
CA LEU A 39 -4.05 -9.85 -7.55
C LEU A 39 -4.39 -9.58 -6.09
N VAL A 40 -5.18 -10.47 -5.50
CA VAL A 40 -5.55 -10.40 -4.07
C VAL A 40 -4.47 -11.14 -3.29
N VAL A 41 -3.66 -10.39 -2.55
CA VAL A 41 -2.49 -10.94 -1.87
C VAL A 41 -2.81 -11.25 -0.43
N TRP A 42 -2.63 -12.52 -0.05
CA TRP A 42 -2.85 -13.04 1.28
C TRP A 42 -1.54 -13.43 1.93
N LEU A 43 -1.47 -13.28 3.24
CA LEU A 43 -0.33 -13.67 4.08
C LEU A 43 -0.78 -14.76 5.04
N ASP A 44 -0.13 -15.92 4.99
CA ASP A 44 -0.33 -16.99 5.97
C ASP A 44 0.25 -16.55 7.32
N MET A 45 -0.65 -16.23 8.26
CA MET A 45 -0.27 -15.74 9.58
C MET A 45 0.28 -16.84 10.49
N SER A 46 0.07 -18.11 10.16
CA SER A 46 0.56 -19.24 10.96
C SER A 46 2.08 -19.41 10.89
N VAL A 47 2.71 -18.90 9.83
CA VAL A 47 4.16 -19.00 9.58
C VAL A 47 4.91 -17.68 9.74
N VAL A 48 4.21 -16.61 10.07
CA VAL A 48 4.81 -15.27 10.22
C VAL A 48 5.34 -15.06 11.64
N ALA A 49 6.63 -14.78 11.76
CA ALA A 49 7.23 -14.38 13.03
C ALA A 49 7.01 -12.89 13.29
N VAL A 50 6.11 -12.55 14.20
CA VAL A 50 5.81 -11.16 14.60
C VAL A 50 6.69 -10.82 15.81
N THR A 51 7.94 -10.43 15.56
CA THR A 51 8.96 -10.18 16.61
C THR A 51 8.70 -8.90 17.41
N ASP A 52 7.84 -8.02 16.94
CA ASP A 52 7.49 -6.76 17.61
C ASP A 52 6.10 -6.78 18.29
N SER A 53 5.56 -7.99 18.59
CA SER A 53 4.24 -8.15 19.22
C SER A 53 4.15 -7.51 20.61
N ALA A 54 5.26 -7.43 21.35
CA ALA A 54 5.34 -6.82 22.67
C ALA A 54 5.58 -5.30 22.67
N ALA A 55 5.64 -4.66 21.52
CA ALA A 55 6.05 -3.25 21.41
C ALA A 55 4.97 -2.22 21.81
N GLY A 56 3.74 -2.66 22.19
CA GLY A 56 2.64 -1.77 22.60
C GLY A 56 2.10 -0.87 21.47
N ARG A 57 2.39 -1.17 20.22
CA ARG A 57 1.92 -0.49 19.00
C ARG A 57 1.54 -1.51 17.92
N PRO A 58 0.83 -1.12 16.87
CA PRO A 58 0.62 -2.00 15.71
C PRO A 58 1.94 -2.54 15.16
N SER A 59 1.96 -3.84 14.81
CA SER A 59 3.14 -4.47 14.23
C SER A 59 3.48 -3.86 12.87
N VAL A 60 4.77 -3.59 12.65
CA VAL A 60 5.32 -3.24 11.34
C VAL A 60 6.11 -4.41 10.73
N VAL A 61 6.43 -5.41 11.55
CA VAL A 61 7.22 -6.60 11.15
C VAL A 61 6.36 -7.61 10.42
N ALA A 62 5.07 -7.74 10.77
CA ALA A 62 4.16 -8.70 10.16
C ALA A 62 4.11 -8.61 8.62
N GLY A 63 4.24 -7.40 8.06
CA GLY A 63 4.28 -7.17 6.61
C GLY A 63 5.67 -7.25 5.98
N GLY A 64 6.72 -7.54 6.76
CA GLY A 64 8.12 -7.41 6.36
C GLY A 64 8.55 -8.25 5.15
N SER A 65 7.89 -9.39 4.90
CA SER A 65 8.16 -10.23 3.73
C SER A 65 7.17 -9.99 2.59
N VAL A 66 5.89 -9.80 2.89
CA VAL A 66 4.84 -9.70 1.87
C VAL A 66 4.94 -8.42 1.05
N PHE A 67 5.26 -7.27 1.67
CA PHE A 67 5.35 -6.01 0.92
C PHE A 67 6.58 -5.95 -0.01
N PRO A 68 7.79 -6.41 0.36
CA PRO A 68 8.89 -6.59 -0.60
C PRO A 68 8.56 -7.57 -1.73
N PHE A 69 7.84 -8.66 -1.44
CA PHE A 69 7.35 -9.56 -2.49
C PHE A 69 6.43 -8.81 -3.48
N ILE A 70 5.44 -8.08 -2.98
CA ILE A 70 4.54 -7.26 -3.82
C ILE A 70 5.33 -6.25 -4.65
N GLN A 71 6.32 -5.60 -4.05
CA GLN A 71 7.19 -4.66 -4.76
C GLN A 71 7.92 -5.35 -5.94
N ASN A 72 8.42 -6.56 -5.75
CA ASN A 72 9.07 -7.32 -6.82
C ASN A 72 8.08 -7.70 -7.93
N VAL A 73 6.85 -8.09 -7.58
CA VAL A 73 5.78 -8.33 -8.56
C VAL A 73 5.50 -7.08 -9.40
N GLN A 74 5.42 -5.91 -8.76
CA GLN A 74 5.21 -4.63 -9.45
C GLN A 74 6.38 -4.26 -10.37
N LEU A 75 7.61 -4.50 -9.94
CA LEU A 75 8.82 -4.27 -10.76
C LEU A 75 8.85 -5.21 -11.97
N ALA A 76 8.54 -6.49 -11.78
CA ALA A 76 8.44 -7.46 -12.86
C ALA A 76 7.34 -7.06 -13.88
N ALA A 77 6.16 -6.73 -13.41
CA ALA A 77 5.07 -6.24 -14.27
C ALA A 77 5.51 -4.98 -15.05
N ARG A 78 6.25 -4.07 -14.41
CA ARG A 78 6.78 -2.88 -15.06
C ARG A 78 7.79 -3.22 -16.17
N ALA A 79 8.64 -4.24 -15.98
CA ALA A 79 9.57 -4.71 -16.99
C ALA A 79 8.84 -5.28 -18.22
N GLU A 80 7.67 -5.89 -18.03
CA GLU A 80 6.79 -6.37 -19.10
C GLU A 80 5.90 -5.26 -19.73
N GLY A 81 6.11 -4.00 -19.34
CA GLY A 81 5.35 -2.85 -19.88
C GLY A 81 3.98 -2.66 -19.25
N LEU A 82 3.63 -3.42 -18.21
CA LEU A 82 2.38 -3.30 -17.50
C LEU A 82 2.40 -2.17 -16.45
N GLY A 83 1.24 -1.62 -16.16
CA GLY A 83 0.99 -0.73 -15.03
C GLY A 83 0.45 -1.50 -13.84
N THR A 84 0.86 -1.09 -12.64
CA THR A 84 0.35 -1.67 -11.41
C THR A 84 -0.02 -0.59 -10.40
N ARG A 85 -0.99 -0.89 -9.53
CA ARG A 85 -1.32 -0.07 -8.37
C ARG A 85 -1.63 -0.96 -7.18
N ILE A 86 -0.95 -0.73 -6.06
CA ILE A 86 -1.23 -1.38 -4.79
C ILE A 86 -2.23 -0.56 -3.97
N THR A 87 -3.15 -1.24 -3.29
CA THR A 87 -4.03 -0.66 -2.28
C THR A 87 -4.27 -1.66 -1.15
N THR A 88 -4.47 -1.13 0.06
CA THR A 88 -4.83 -1.90 1.26
C THR A 88 -6.28 -1.64 1.70
N LEU A 89 -7.04 -0.85 0.96
CA LEU A 89 -8.41 -0.47 1.33
C LEU A 89 -9.36 -1.65 1.48
N LEU A 90 -9.12 -2.75 0.75
CA LEU A 90 -9.93 -3.97 0.88
C LEU A 90 -9.76 -4.70 2.23
N SER A 91 -8.72 -4.37 3.01
CA SER A 91 -8.53 -4.99 4.33
C SER A 91 -9.66 -4.68 5.31
N GLU A 92 -10.41 -3.61 5.09
CA GLU A 92 -11.59 -3.28 5.87
C GLU A 92 -12.76 -4.23 5.64
N GLU A 93 -12.82 -4.82 4.45
CA GLU A 93 -13.84 -5.77 4.05
C GLU A 93 -13.25 -7.19 3.93
N GLU A 94 -12.18 -7.48 4.69
CA GLU A 94 -11.45 -8.76 4.62
C GLU A 94 -12.37 -9.96 4.72
N ALA A 95 -13.37 -9.93 5.61
CA ALA A 95 -14.31 -11.04 5.78
C ALA A 95 -15.14 -11.32 4.52
N ALA A 96 -15.59 -10.26 3.84
CA ALA A 96 -16.35 -10.37 2.58
C ALA A 96 -15.45 -10.86 1.44
N VAL A 97 -14.23 -10.33 1.33
CA VAL A 97 -13.25 -10.77 0.34
C VAL A 97 -12.86 -12.21 0.58
N ARG A 98 -12.63 -12.62 1.84
CA ARG A 98 -12.33 -14.00 2.23
C ARG A 98 -13.41 -14.96 1.77
N ALA A 99 -14.67 -14.62 2.03
CA ALA A 99 -15.81 -15.43 1.64
C ALA A 99 -15.89 -15.57 0.10
N LEU A 100 -15.66 -14.48 -0.63
CA LEU A 100 -15.71 -14.46 -2.09
C LEU A 100 -14.64 -15.34 -2.73
N VAL A 101 -13.37 -15.22 -2.28
CA VAL A 101 -12.25 -15.98 -2.84
C VAL A 101 -11.98 -17.30 -2.11
N ARG A 102 -12.74 -17.61 -1.04
CA ARG A 102 -12.59 -18.80 -0.20
C ARG A 102 -11.21 -18.93 0.41
N ALA A 103 -10.64 -17.80 0.89
CA ALA A 103 -9.34 -17.81 1.52
C ALA A 103 -9.38 -18.51 2.89
N PRO A 104 -8.29 -19.18 3.31
CA PRO A 104 -8.20 -19.81 4.64
C PRO A 104 -8.38 -18.81 5.78
N GLN A 105 -8.84 -19.32 6.96
CA GLN A 105 -9.16 -18.45 8.11
C GLN A 105 -7.91 -17.80 8.72
N ASP A 106 -6.81 -18.51 8.71
CA ASP A 106 -5.52 -18.10 9.33
C ASP A 106 -4.70 -17.16 8.43
N TRP A 107 -5.21 -16.84 7.24
CA TRP A 107 -4.55 -15.94 6.30
C TRP A 107 -5.12 -14.53 6.42
N ALA A 108 -4.27 -13.52 6.39
CA ALA A 108 -4.66 -12.11 6.41
C ALA A 108 -4.56 -11.48 5.02
N LEU A 109 -5.51 -10.62 4.69
CA LEU A 109 -5.49 -9.87 3.45
C LEU A 109 -4.44 -8.76 3.53
N ALA A 110 -3.33 -8.94 2.83
CA ALA A 110 -2.22 -7.99 2.84
C ALA A 110 -2.46 -6.79 1.91
N ALA A 111 -2.90 -7.05 0.69
CA ALA A 111 -3.12 -6.00 -0.30
C ALA A 111 -3.92 -6.51 -1.51
N LEU A 112 -4.46 -5.55 -2.27
CA LEU A 112 -4.88 -5.74 -3.65
C LEU A 112 -3.86 -5.05 -4.57
N VAL A 113 -3.37 -5.76 -5.59
CA VAL A 113 -2.56 -5.19 -6.66
C VAL A 113 -3.37 -5.24 -7.95
N LEU A 114 -3.71 -4.07 -8.46
CA LEU A 114 -4.34 -3.89 -9.75
C LEU A 114 -3.26 -3.95 -10.83
N VAL A 115 -3.51 -4.70 -11.91
CA VAL A 115 -2.57 -4.85 -13.02
C VAL A 115 -3.30 -4.67 -14.34
N GLY A 116 -2.74 -3.87 -15.24
CA GLY A 116 -3.32 -3.61 -16.55
C GLY A 116 -2.39 -2.85 -17.48
N TRP A 117 -2.86 -2.52 -18.66
CA TRP A 117 -2.13 -1.66 -19.58
C TRP A 117 -2.16 -0.22 -19.10
N PRO A 118 -1.00 0.42 -18.88
CA PRO A 118 -0.97 1.76 -18.33
C PRO A 118 -1.35 2.81 -19.38
N VAL A 119 -2.28 3.68 -19.06
CA VAL A 119 -2.59 4.87 -19.88
C VAL A 119 -1.38 5.81 -19.94
N ARG A 120 -0.65 5.91 -18.83
CA ARG A 120 0.58 6.70 -18.72
C ARG A 120 1.53 6.07 -17.71
N LEU A 121 2.80 5.95 -18.08
CA LEU A 121 3.86 5.55 -17.16
C LEU A 121 4.63 6.77 -16.67
N PRO A 122 4.88 6.90 -15.35
CA PRO A 122 5.71 7.96 -14.82
C PRO A 122 7.13 7.87 -15.41
N LYS A 123 7.63 8.98 -15.95
CA LYS A 123 9.01 9.07 -16.46
C LYS A 123 10.02 9.54 -15.40
N LYS A 124 9.51 10.25 -14.39
CA LYS A 124 10.32 10.81 -13.31
C LYS A 124 9.60 10.58 -11.98
N LEU A 125 10.34 10.13 -11.00
CA LEU A 125 9.87 10.02 -9.61
C LEU A 125 10.30 11.28 -8.86
N SER A 126 9.37 11.89 -8.12
CA SER A 126 9.68 12.92 -7.14
C SER A 126 9.89 12.23 -5.79
N ARG A 127 11.03 12.45 -5.19
CA ARG A 127 11.38 11.96 -3.85
C ARG A 127 12.09 13.08 -3.10
N GLU A 128 11.89 13.10 -1.80
CA GLU A 128 12.69 13.98 -0.95
C GLU A 128 14.16 13.53 -0.99
N PRO A 129 15.10 14.48 -0.95
CA PRO A 129 16.52 14.14 -0.81
C PRO A 129 16.76 13.28 0.44
N VAL A 130 17.65 12.29 0.34
CA VAL A 130 17.93 11.37 1.45
C VAL A 130 18.39 12.09 2.71
N GLU A 131 19.07 13.21 2.57
CA GLU A 131 19.56 14.05 3.64
C GLU A 131 18.45 14.65 4.51
N THR A 132 17.22 14.76 3.99
CA THR A 132 16.10 15.34 4.73
C THR A 132 15.53 14.41 5.80
N PHE A 133 15.77 13.10 5.67
CA PHE A 133 15.21 12.09 6.58
C PHE A 133 16.24 11.06 7.07
N THR A 134 17.54 11.35 6.93
CA THR A 134 18.62 10.45 7.37
C THR A 134 19.57 11.18 8.32
N TRP A 135 19.88 10.53 9.44
CA TRP A 135 20.82 11.00 10.46
C TRP A 135 21.92 9.96 10.63
N LEU A 136 23.07 10.40 11.11
CA LEU A 136 24.17 9.50 11.49
C LEU A 136 23.99 9.10 12.97
N GLU A 137 24.10 7.83 13.24
CA GLU A 137 24.08 7.19 14.56
C GLU A 137 22.79 7.38 15.37
N HIS A 138 22.30 8.61 15.53
CA HIS A 138 21.14 8.97 16.36
C HIS A 138 20.20 9.93 15.65
N PHE A 139 18.91 9.95 16.01
CA PHE A 139 17.91 10.88 15.43
C PHE A 139 18.18 12.36 15.72
N ASP A 140 18.95 12.67 16.77
CA ASP A 140 19.45 14.00 17.12
C ASP A 140 20.92 14.24 16.68
N GLY A 141 21.51 13.27 15.98
CA GLY A 141 22.84 13.34 15.42
C GLY A 141 22.94 14.24 14.18
N PRO A 142 24.14 14.35 13.60
CA PRO A 142 24.33 15.13 12.39
C PRO A 142 23.54 14.51 11.22
N ARG A 143 23.05 15.36 10.33
CA ARG A 143 22.39 14.92 9.10
C ARG A 143 23.38 14.17 8.22
N PHE A 144 22.91 13.10 7.57
CA PHE A 144 23.65 12.48 6.48
C PHE A 144 23.85 13.50 5.35
N THR A 145 25.02 13.52 4.77
CA THR A 145 25.36 14.31 3.57
C THR A 145 25.98 13.36 2.54
N ALA A 146 25.43 13.31 1.32
CA ALA A 146 25.93 12.49 0.24
C ALA A 146 27.14 13.12 -0.43
#